data_c18e6203e631d65d20c6042326a9df73
#
_entry.id   c18e6203e631d65d20c6042326a9df73
#
_cell.length_a   1.000
_cell.length_b   1.000
_cell.length_c   1.000
_cell.angle_alpha   90.00
_cell.angle_beta   90.00
_cell.angle_gamma   90.00
#
_symmetry.space_group_name_H-M   'P 1'
#
loop_
_entity.id
_entity.type
_entity.pdbx_description
1 polymer ?
#
loop_
_entity_poly.entity_id
_entity_poly.type
_entity_poly.pdbx_seq_one_letter_code
_entity_poly.pdbx_strand_id
1 'polypeptide(L)'
;MHLADKNHYGLAGLNKDGELISKIGSRLGWKMLRGSSSKGGSKIFVEIVKKLRNPPCLVGITPDGPTGPEKIPKPGVIRAAQKTGALIIPISSISTKHWKIKNWHTFFLEKPFGKIFLQYGSPIQFNLDDDFETCKEALSRAMDDVENRNKNYVKNII
;
A
#
# COMPACT_ATOMS: atom_id res chain seq x y z
N MET A 1 -2.75 -8.07 -17.88
CA MET A 1 -3.70 -6.94 -17.69
C MET A 1 -2.92 -5.75 -17.19
N HIS A 2 -2.72 -4.73 -18.00
CA HIS A 2 -1.93 -3.56 -17.62
C HIS A 2 -2.83 -2.63 -16.78
N LEU A 3 -2.50 -2.42 -15.53
CA LEU A 3 -3.28 -1.55 -14.62
C LEU A 3 -3.07 -0.05 -14.92
N ALA A 4 -2.20 0.30 -15.88
CA ALA A 4 -1.73 1.65 -16.12
C ALA A 4 -2.74 2.61 -16.80
N ASP A 5 -3.71 2.10 -17.52
CA ASP A 5 -4.59 2.94 -18.38
C ASP A 5 -5.85 3.47 -17.67
N LYS A 6 -5.97 3.23 -16.38
CA LYS A 6 -7.15 3.64 -15.60
C LYS A 6 -6.75 4.62 -14.49
N ASN A 7 -7.67 5.08 -13.69
CA ASN A 7 -7.41 5.99 -12.57
C ASN A 7 -6.67 5.27 -11.42
N HIS A 8 -5.43 4.84 -11.67
CA HIS A 8 -4.56 4.20 -10.71
C HIS A 8 -3.54 5.20 -10.16
N TYR A 9 -3.53 5.33 -8.85
CA TYR A 9 -2.68 6.26 -8.11
C TYR A 9 -1.78 5.48 -7.16
N GLY A 10 -0.49 5.83 -7.11
CA GLY A 10 0.45 5.33 -6.12
C GLY A 10 0.83 6.45 -5.15
N LEU A 11 0.88 6.19 -3.86
CA LEU A 11 1.37 7.13 -2.88
C LEU A 11 2.87 6.94 -2.67
N ALA A 12 3.65 8.02 -2.77
CA ALA A 12 5.08 8.03 -2.49
C ALA A 12 5.48 9.16 -1.55
N GLY A 13 6.44 8.90 -0.68
CA GLY A 13 6.98 9.89 0.27
C GLY A 13 7.70 11.06 -0.43
N LEU A 14 7.95 12.14 0.34
CA LEU A 14 8.66 13.32 -0.16
C LEU A 14 10.19 13.20 -0.10
N ASN A 15 10.71 12.12 0.47
CA ASN A 15 12.14 11.83 0.55
C ASN A 15 12.71 11.35 -0.80
N LYS A 16 14.03 11.19 -0.86
CA LYS A 16 14.76 10.74 -2.07
C LYS A 16 14.26 9.39 -2.59
N ASP A 17 13.96 8.46 -1.68
CA ASP A 17 13.46 7.14 -2.04
C ASP A 17 12.06 7.20 -2.64
N GLY A 18 11.20 8.02 -2.05
CA GLY A 18 9.87 8.31 -2.60
C GLY A 18 9.94 8.98 -3.97
N GLU A 19 10.98 9.79 -4.24
CA GLU A 19 11.21 10.34 -5.57
C GLU A 19 11.55 9.24 -6.59
N LEU A 20 12.43 8.31 -6.21
CA LEU A 20 12.78 7.17 -7.07
C LEU A 20 11.55 6.31 -7.37
N ILE A 21 10.79 5.93 -6.33
CA ILE A 21 9.53 5.17 -6.48
C ILE A 21 8.55 5.92 -7.38
N SER A 22 8.42 7.24 -7.20
CA SER A 22 7.54 8.07 -8.02
C SER A 22 7.96 8.07 -9.50
N LYS A 23 9.25 8.18 -9.80
CA LYS A 23 9.76 8.10 -11.17
C LYS A 23 9.49 6.73 -11.81
N ILE A 24 9.73 5.65 -11.06
CA ILE A 24 9.46 4.29 -11.53
C ILE A 24 7.95 4.09 -11.77
N GLY A 25 7.12 4.43 -10.78
CA GLY A 25 5.66 4.31 -10.88
C GLY A 25 5.09 5.09 -12.07
N SER A 26 5.55 6.33 -12.29
CA SER A 26 5.12 7.14 -13.43
C SER A 26 5.51 6.52 -14.78
N ARG A 27 6.70 5.91 -14.89
CA ARG A 27 7.12 5.18 -16.09
C ARG A 27 6.30 3.92 -16.35
N LEU A 28 5.74 3.33 -15.29
CA LEU A 28 4.82 2.21 -15.37
C LEU A 28 3.36 2.63 -15.58
N GLY A 29 3.11 3.93 -15.79
CA GLY A 29 1.78 4.48 -16.08
C GLY A 29 0.93 4.81 -14.85
N TRP A 30 1.47 4.72 -13.63
CA TRP A 30 0.77 5.14 -12.42
C TRP A 30 0.79 6.66 -12.25
N LYS A 31 -0.32 7.22 -11.80
CA LYS A 31 -0.40 8.63 -11.38
C LYS A 31 0.11 8.75 -9.94
N MET A 32 1.25 9.41 -9.74
CA MET A 32 1.91 9.42 -8.44
C MET A 32 1.44 10.61 -7.58
N LEU A 33 0.90 10.29 -6.41
CA LEU A 33 0.59 11.23 -5.34
C LEU A 33 1.81 11.37 -4.43
N ARG A 34 2.22 12.60 -4.13
CA ARG A 34 3.41 12.87 -3.32
C ARG A 34 3.02 13.47 -1.97
N GLY A 35 3.37 12.78 -0.89
CA GLY A 35 3.08 13.24 0.47
C GLY A 35 3.50 12.25 1.54
N SER A 36 3.46 12.68 2.79
CA SER A 36 3.70 11.81 3.94
C SER A 36 2.80 12.21 5.11
N SER A 37 2.60 11.30 6.05
CA SER A 37 1.83 11.55 7.27
C SER A 37 2.44 12.63 8.17
N SER A 38 3.75 12.89 8.05
CA SER A 38 4.48 13.85 8.89
C SER A 38 4.56 15.26 8.28
N LYS A 39 4.61 15.39 6.95
CA LYS A 39 4.66 16.68 6.25
C LYS A 39 3.62 16.71 5.13
N GLY A 40 2.63 17.60 5.26
CA GLY A 40 1.57 17.72 4.26
C GLY A 40 0.52 16.60 4.27
N GLY A 41 0.43 15.81 5.35
CA GLY A 41 -0.49 14.68 5.48
C GLY A 41 -1.96 15.06 5.28
N SER A 42 -2.38 16.24 5.72
CA SER A 42 -3.74 16.73 5.51
C SER A 42 -4.05 16.98 4.04
N LYS A 43 -3.09 17.55 3.28
CA LYS A 43 -3.28 17.82 1.85
C LYS A 43 -3.39 16.53 1.04
N ILE A 44 -2.48 15.58 1.28
CA ILE A 44 -2.50 14.31 0.57
C ILE A 44 -3.73 13.47 0.94
N PHE A 45 -4.18 13.53 2.19
CA PHE A 45 -5.41 12.90 2.64
C PHE A 45 -6.64 13.41 1.87
N VAL A 46 -6.78 14.74 1.75
CA VAL A 46 -7.88 15.37 0.99
C VAL A 46 -7.81 14.94 -0.48
N GLU A 47 -6.62 14.87 -1.05
CA GLU A 47 -6.43 14.45 -2.43
C GLU A 47 -6.84 12.97 -2.63
N ILE A 48 -6.42 12.08 -1.76
CA ILE A 48 -6.82 10.66 -1.78
C ILE A 48 -8.35 10.52 -1.69
N VAL A 49 -8.99 11.18 -0.73
CA VAL A 49 -10.45 11.18 -0.57
C VAL A 49 -11.14 11.69 -1.85
N LYS A 50 -10.63 12.79 -2.45
CA LYS A 50 -11.17 13.31 -3.70
C LYS A 50 -11.07 12.31 -4.85
N LYS A 51 -9.95 11.56 -4.95
CA LYS A 51 -9.80 10.52 -5.98
C LYS A 51 -10.75 9.34 -5.74
N LEU A 52 -10.81 8.84 -4.51
CA LEU A 52 -11.67 7.69 -4.16
C LEU A 52 -13.17 7.98 -4.34
N ARG A 53 -13.59 9.25 -4.26
CA ARG A 53 -14.99 9.65 -4.54
C ARG A 53 -15.35 9.65 -6.02
N ASN A 54 -14.39 9.47 -6.94
CA ASN A 54 -14.62 9.42 -8.38
C ASN A 54 -14.22 8.04 -8.94
N PRO A 55 -15.04 7.00 -8.75
CA PRO A 55 -14.79 5.66 -9.26
C PRO A 55 -14.95 5.60 -10.81
N PRO A 56 -14.32 4.66 -11.49
CA PRO A 56 -13.44 3.65 -10.91
C PRO A 56 -12.06 4.22 -10.60
N CYS A 57 -11.56 3.96 -9.37
CA CYS A 57 -10.28 4.47 -8.90
C CYS A 57 -9.60 3.41 -8.02
N LEU A 58 -8.26 3.33 -8.11
CA LEU A 58 -7.42 2.52 -7.24
C LEU A 58 -6.30 3.38 -6.68
N VAL A 59 -6.07 3.28 -5.37
CA VAL A 59 -4.96 3.96 -4.69
C VAL A 59 -4.08 2.94 -3.99
N GLY A 60 -2.85 2.77 -4.46
CA GLY A 60 -1.83 1.93 -3.82
C GLY A 60 -1.12 2.69 -2.71
N ILE A 61 -1.16 2.16 -1.49
CA ILE A 61 -0.60 2.78 -0.28
C ILE A 61 0.15 1.74 0.54
N THR A 62 1.34 2.10 1.06
CA THR A 62 1.96 1.38 2.18
C THR A 62 1.37 1.96 3.48
N PRO A 63 0.59 1.17 4.23
CA PRO A 63 -0.26 1.73 5.29
C PRO A 63 0.50 2.25 6.50
N ASP A 64 1.68 1.72 6.79
CA ASP A 64 2.57 2.15 7.88
C ASP A 64 3.35 3.44 7.58
N GLY A 65 3.42 3.82 6.30
CA GLY A 65 4.10 5.02 5.86
C GLY A 65 5.63 4.97 6.00
N PRO A 66 6.34 6.04 5.56
CA PRO A 66 7.81 6.03 5.46
C PRO A 66 8.54 6.12 6.80
N THR A 67 7.86 6.46 7.89
CA THR A 67 8.47 6.64 9.21
C THR A 67 8.06 5.59 10.23
N GLY A 68 7.27 4.60 9.81
CA GLY A 68 6.80 3.53 10.69
C GLY A 68 5.92 4.01 11.87
N PRO A 69 5.74 3.23 12.93
CA PRO A 69 6.32 1.90 13.12
C PRO A 69 5.82 0.88 12.08
N GLU A 70 6.69 -0.10 11.81
CA GLU A 70 6.43 -1.16 10.83
C GLU A 70 5.15 -1.93 11.20
N LYS A 71 4.33 -2.27 10.17
CA LYS A 71 3.09 -3.04 10.30
C LYS A 71 1.97 -2.38 11.12
N ILE A 72 2.13 -1.12 11.49
CA ILE A 72 1.07 -0.37 12.18
C ILE A 72 0.43 0.61 11.19
N PRO A 73 -0.82 0.36 10.75
CA PRO A 73 -1.50 1.24 9.82
C PRO A 73 -1.66 2.66 10.36
N LYS A 74 -1.34 3.65 9.54
CA LYS A 74 -1.57 5.06 9.85
C LYS A 74 -3.06 5.40 9.71
N PRO A 75 -3.56 6.36 10.52
CA PRO A 75 -4.98 6.74 10.51
C PRO A 75 -5.52 7.16 9.13
N GLY A 76 -4.66 7.67 8.27
CA GLY A 76 -5.06 8.19 6.95
C GLY A 76 -5.72 7.15 6.06
N VAL A 77 -5.24 5.91 6.05
CA VAL A 77 -5.80 4.82 5.24
C VAL A 77 -7.22 4.48 5.70
N ILE A 78 -7.40 4.26 7.00
CA ILE A 78 -8.69 3.88 7.61
C ILE A 78 -9.70 5.00 7.43
N ARG A 79 -9.33 6.23 7.78
CA ARG A 79 -10.22 7.40 7.66
C ARG A 79 -10.60 7.72 6.22
N ALA A 80 -9.71 7.47 5.25
CA ALA A 80 -10.05 7.64 3.84
C ALA A 80 -11.09 6.61 3.40
N ALA A 81 -10.93 5.34 3.79
CA ALA A 81 -11.91 4.29 3.53
C ALA A 81 -13.26 4.59 4.17
N GLN A 82 -13.28 4.94 5.46
CA GLN A 82 -14.51 5.34 6.18
C GLN A 82 -15.24 6.50 5.50
N LYS A 83 -14.51 7.55 5.07
CA LYS A 83 -15.11 8.75 4.43
C LYS A 83 -15.64 8.52 3.03
N THR A 84 -15.18 7.49 2.35
CA THR A 84 -15.49 7.27 0.93
C THR A 84 -16.26 5.99 0.66
N GLY A 85 -16.33 5.07 1.64
CA GLY A 85 -16.86 3.71 1.46
C GLY A 85 -15.95 2.84 0.57
N ALA A 86 -14.72 3.28 0.29
CA ALA A 86 -13.79 2.52 -0.53
C ALA A 86 -13.37 1.21 0.17
N LEU A 87 -13.32 0.13 -0.59
CA LEU A 87 -12.83 -1.15 -0.12
C LEU A 87 -11.31 -1.11 0.04
N ILE A 88 -10.81 -1.66 1.13
CA ILE A 88 -9.38 -1.93 1.34
C ILE A 88 -9.10 -3.38 0.97
N ILE A 89 -8.15 -3.59 0.08
CA ILE A 89 -7.69 -4.92 -0.31
C ILE A 89 -6.25 -5.08 0.19
N PRO A 90 -5.99 -5.86 1.24
CA PRO A 90 -4.64 -6.17 1.68
C PRO A 90 -3.88 -6.95 0.60
N ILE A 91 -2.62 -6.59 0.36
CA ILE A 91 -1.77 -7.26 -0.63
C ILE A 91 -0.43 -7.58 0.01
N SER A 92 0.04 -8.81 -0.20
CA SER A 92 1.40 -9.23 0.13
C SER A 92 2.16 -9.63 -1.12
N SER A 93 3.44 -9.24 -1.18
CA SER A 93 4.35 -9.67 -2.25
C SER A 93 5.59 -10.33 -1.67
N ILE A 94 6.00 -11.46 -2.25
CA ILE A 94 7.23 -12.16 -1.87
C ILE A 94 8.00 -12.49 -3.14
N SER A 95 9.30 -12.17 -3.15
CA SER A 95 10.20 -12.53 -4.24
C SER A 95 11.12 -13.67 -3.84
N THR A 96 11.40 -14.57 -4.80
CA THR A 96 12.36 -15.64 -4.62
C THR A 96 13.81 -15.17 -4.63
N LYS A 97 14.08 -14.02 -5.27
CA LYS A 97 15.42 -13.44 -5.39
C LYS A 97 15.35 -11.92 -5.25
N HIS A 98 16.03 -11.37 -4.27
CA HIS A 98 16.07 -9.91 -4.04
C HIS A 98 17.45 -9.47 -3.53
N TRP A 99 17.73 -8.19 -3.67
CA TRP A 99 18.80 -7.50 -2.95
C TRP A 99 18.17 -6.79 -1.75
N LYS A 100 18.77 -6.96 -0.58
CA LYS A 100 18.42 -6.18 0.61
C LYS A 100 19.25 -4.90 0.62
N ILE A 101 18.61 -3.75 0.58
CA ILE A 101 19.31 -2.47 0.65
C ILE A 101 19.54 -2.11 2.13
N LYS A 102 20.81 -1.99 2.49
CA LYS A 102 21.29 -1.99 3.89
C LYS A 102 20.78 -0.82 4.77
N ASN A 103 20.37 0.28 4.17
CA ASN A 103 19.99 1.50 4.89
C ASN A 103 18.48 1.73 5.02
N TRP A 104 17.66 0.76 4.63
CA TRP A 104 16.22 0.84 4.73
C TRP A 104 15.67 -0.49 5.24
N HIS A 105 15.07 -0.49 6.41
CA HIS A 105 14.78 -1.71 7.18
C HIS A 105 14.00 -2.81 6.44
N THR A 106 13.29 -2.46 5.38
CA THR A 106 12.41 -3.41 4.67
C THR A 106 12.39 -3.24 3.14
N PHE A 107 13.35 -2.50 2.57
CA PHE A 107 13.36 -2.34 1.12
C PHE A 107 14.12 -3.47 0.43
N PHE A 108 13.38 -4.20 -0.37
CA PHE A 108 13.93 -5.25 -1.23
C PHE A 108 13.82 -4.82 -2.69
N LEU A 109 14.92 -4.94 -3.43
CA LEU A 109 14.93 -4.77 -4.87
C LEU A 109 14.97 -6.15 -5.52
N GLU A 110 14.00 -6.44 -6.36
CA GLU A 110 13.89 -7.72 -7.01
C GLU A 110 15.03 -7.96 -7.98
N LYS A 111 15.60 -9.17 -7.95
CA LYS A 111 16.63 -9.58 -8.90
C LYS A 111 16.02 -10.05 -10.22
N PRO A 112 16.71 -9.84 -11.35
CA PRO A 112 16.31 -10.44 -12.61
C PRO A 112 16.19 -11.96 -12.47
N PHE A 113 15.26 -12.55 -13.22
CA PHE A 113 14.99 -13.99 -13.26
C PHE A 113 14.51 -14.57 -11.90
N GLY A 114 14.04 -13.71 -11.00
CA GLY A 114 13.27 -14.10 -9.82
C GLY A 114 11.78 -14.25 -10.16
N LYS A 115 11.03 -14.95 -9.29
CA LYS A 115 9.57 -15.00 -9.32
C LYS A 115 9.03 -14.09 -8.23
N ILE A 116 7.98 -13.34 -8.52
CA ILE A 116 7.24 -12.53 -7.55
C ILE A 116 5.87 -13.18 -7.34
N PHE A 117 5.55 -13.50 -6.10
CA PHE A 117 4.26 -14.06 -5.70
C PHE A 117 3.44 -12.93 -5.07
N LEU A 118 2.30 -12.63 -5.67
CA LEU A 118 1.33 -11.67 -5.15
C LEU A 118 0.15 -12.40 -4.56
N GLN A 119 -0.19 -12.10 -3.33
CA GLN A 119 -1.36 -12.62 -2.65
C GLN A 119 -2.28 -11.47 -2.25
N TYR A 120 -3.57 -11.63 -2.53
CA TYR A 120 -4.61 -10.69 -2.16
C TYR A 120 -5.39 -11.21 -0.97
N GLY A 121 -5.68 -10.33 -0.01
CA GLY A 121 -6.61 -10.58 1.08
C GLY A 121 -8.05 -10.36 0.66
N SER A 122 -8.98 -10.72 1.54
CA SER A 122 -10.39 -10.38 1.37
C SER A 122 -10.59 -8.87 1.44
N PRO A 123 -11.48 -8.29 0.62
CA PRO A 123 -11.83 -6.88 0.71
C PRO A 123 -12.42 -6.56 2.09
N ILE A 124 -12.02 -5.43 2.65
CA ILE A 124 -12.52 -4.92 3.93
C ILE A 124 -13.24 -3.61 3.66
N GLN A 125 -14.43 -3.45 4.23
CA GLN A 125 -15.16 -2.21 4.22
C GLN A 125 -15.31 -1.67 5.64
N PHE A 126 -15.08 -0.38 5.80
CA PHE A 126 -15.29 0.33 7.06
C PHE A 126 -16.39 1.37 6.88
N ASN A 127 -17.30 1.45 7.85
CA ASN A 127 -18.33 2.47 7.90
C ASN A 127 -17.82 3.73 8.61
N LEU A 128 -18.51 4.84 8.37
CA LEU A 128 -18.09 6.13 8.94
C LEU A 128 -18.09 6.12 10.47
N ASP A 129 -19.02 5.39 11.07
CA ASP A 129 -19.25 5.33 12.52
C ASP A 129 -18.52 4.16 13.21
N ASP A 130 -17.77 3.35 12.45
CA ASP A 130 -16.98 2.26 13.02
C ASP A 130 -15.86 2.82 13.91
N ASP A 131 -15.64 2.19 15.08
CA ASP A 131 -14.56 2.59 15.98
C ASP A 131 -13.20 2.46 15.31
N PHE A 132 -12.39 3.49 15.46
CA PHE A 132 -11.10 3.60 14.79
C PHE A 132 -10.10 2.50 15.20
N GLU A 133 -10.00 2.19 16.51
CA GLU A 133 -9.05 1.17 16.97
C GLU A 133 -9.49 -0.22 16.52
N THR A 134 -10.78 -0.50 16.52
CA THR A 134 -11.34 -1.75 15.96
C THR A 134 -11.03 -1.90 14.47
N CYS A 135 -11.18 -0.83 13.68
CA CYS A 135 -10.82 -0.84 12.25
C CYS A 135 -9.32 -1.07 12.04
N LYS A 136 -8.49 -0.44 12.87
CA LYS A 136 -7.03 -0.57 12.81
C LYS A 136 -6.57 -1.99 13.12
N GLU A 137 -7.13 -2.60 14.15
CA GLU A 137 -6.84 -4.00 14.49
C GLU A 137 -7.30 -4.97 13.38
N ALA A 138 -8.50 -4.75 12.83
CA ALA A 138 -9.01 -5.55 11.73
C ALA A 138 -8.11 -5.47 10.49
N LEU A 139 -7.65 -4.27 10.13
CA LEU A 139 -6.73 -4.07 9.02
C LEU A 139 -5.37 -4.72 9.29
N SER A 140 -4.81 -4.54 10.49
CA SER A 140 -3.52 -5.16 10.86
C SER A 140 -3.60 -6.68 10.77
N ARG A 141 -4.64 -7.29 11.36
CA ARG A 141 -4.86 -8.75 11.27
C ARG A 141 -4.98 -9.23 9.83
N ALA A 142 -5.75 -8.54 8.99
CA ALA A 142 -5.91 -8.93 7.59
C ALA A 142 -4.60 -8.82 6.78
N MET A 143 -3.75 -7.86 7.10
CA MET A 143 -2.42 -7.74 6.50
C MET A 143 -1.47 -8.85 6.94
N ASP A 144 -1.46 -9.19 8.24
CA ASP A 144 -0.67 -10.31 8.76
C ASP A 144 -1.15 -11.65 8.16
N ASP A 145 -2.46 -11.85 8.04
CA ASP A 145 -3.03 -13.06 7.44
C ASP A 145 -2.61 -13.25 5.98
N VAL A 146 -2.67 -12.18 5.17
CA VAL A 146 -2.27 -12.28 3.76
C VAL A 146 -0.77 -12.50 3.62
N GLU A 147 0.03 -11.88 4.48
CA GLU A 147 1.49 -12.08 4.51
C GLU A 147 1.84 -13.52 4.89
N ASN A 148 1.23 -14.06 5.95
CA ASN A 148 1.46 -15.43 6.42
C ASN A 148 1.03 -16.47 5.38
N ARG A 149 -0.13 -16.28 4.74
CA ARG A 149 -0.57 -17.14 3.64
C ARG A 149 0.42 -17.12 2.48
N ASN A 150 0.94 -15.94 2.11
CA ASN A 150 1.91 -15.83 1.03
C ASN A 150 3.24 -16.51 1.39
N LYS A 151 3.73 -16.34 2.62
CA LYS A 151 4.94 -17.02 3.12
C LYS A 151 4.78 -18.54 3.07
N ASN A 152 3.66 -19.07 3.54
CA ASN A 152 3.39 -20.49 3.53
C ASN A 152 3.29 -21.04 2.10
N TYR A 153 2.60 -20.31 1.22
CA TYR A 153 2.49 -20.69 -0.19
C TYR A 153 3.86 -20.77 -0.87
N VAL A 154 4.68 -19.77 -0.70
CA VAL A 154 6.03 -19.71 -1.30
C VAL A 154 6.93 -20.81 -0.73
N LYS A 155 6.88 -21.06 0.58
CA LYS A 155 7.66 -22.12 1.24
C LYS A 155 7.32 -23.52 0.71
N ASN A 156 6.09 -23.75 0.28
CA ASN A 156 5.66 -25.06 -0.23
C ASN A 156 5.97 -25.26 -1.73
N ILE A 157 6.41 -24.22 -2.44
CA ILE A 157 6.68 -24.27 -3.90
C ILE A 157 8.18 -24.25 -4.21
N ILE A 158 8.99 -23.72 -3.29
CA ILE A 158 10.45 -23.64 -3.43
C ILE A 158 11.10 -24.75 -2.63
#